data_7cd01614a1105b80cd84096f49ce1314
#
_entry.id   7cd01614a1105b80cd84096f49ce1314
#
_cell.length_a   1.000
_cell.length_b   1.000
_cell.length_c   1.000
_cell.angle_alpha   90.00
_cell.angle_beta   90.00
_cell.angle_gamma   90.00
#
_symmetry.space_group_name_H-M   'P 1'
#
loop_
_entity.id
_entity.type
_entity.pdbx_description
1 polymer ?
#
loop_
_entity_poly.entity_id
_entity_poly.type
_entity_poly.pdbx_seq_one_letter_code
_entity_poly.pdbx_strand_id
1 'polypeptide(L)'
;MRSLGDCRLYGFIDEAYRQGRSYETLAKALCNGGVDIIQLRMKEASSESILKAALIIQPITSAAGVHLVINDELGVASRIPDAFLHQGQEDFFDAGHKNVRDLQACTAGSDLRLGLSTHAPEQARKAITAGADYIAIGPVFATPTKPTANPVTLEYVRWASKNVSVPWFCIGGINLDNLDEVLQAGARRICVVSAILNAANIEK
;
A
#
# COMPACT_ATOMS: atom_id res chain seq x y z
N MET A 1 -11.58 -6.37 11.49
CA MET A 1 -10.62 -5.39 10.92
C MET A 1 -11.21 -4.00 10.96
N ARG A 2 -10.41 -2.94 11.13
CA ARG A 2 -10.86 -1.53 11.10
C ARG A 2 -11.35 -1.16 9.70
N SER A 3 -12.18 -0.12 9.57
CA SER A 3 -12.47 0.43 8.24
C SER A 3 -11.22 1.11 7.68
N LEU A 4 -11.06 1.14 6.36
CA LEU A 4 -9.92 1.85 5.73
C LEU A 4 -9.89 3.34 6.11
N GLY A 5 -11.05 3.92 6.38
CA GLY A 5 -11.19 5.30 6.83
C GLY A 5 -10.53 5.57 8.19
N ASP A 6 -10.44 4.55 9.06
CA ASP A 6 -9.87 4.64 10.40
C ASP A 6 -8.39 4.24 10.46
N CYS A 7 -7.86 3.60 9.40
CA CYS A 7 -6.44 3.27 9.28
C CYS A 7 -5.59 4.54 9.20
N ARG A 8 -4.42 4.54 9.86
CA ARG A 8 -3.49 5.69 9.92
C ARG A 8 -2.12 5.35 9.38
N LEU A 9 -1.60 4.17 9.72
CA LEU A 9 -0.24 3.74 9.39
C LEU A 9 -0.28 2.51 8.49
N TYR A 10 0.34 2.64 7.34
CA TYR A 10 0.50 1.61 6.34
C TYR A 10 1.97 1.24 6.20
N GLY A 11 2.35 0.05 6.69
CA GLY A 11 3.70 -0.49 6.62
C GLY A 11 3.87 -1.46 5.45
N PHE A 12 5.10 -1.89 5.24
CA PHE A 12 5.46 -2.82 4.16
C PHE A 12 6.29 -3.99 4.69
N ILE A 13 6.14 -5.13 4.06
CA ILE A 13 7.13 -6.19 4.01
C ILE A 13 7.67 -6.17 2.58
N ASP A 14 8.79 -5.48 2.39
CA ASP A 14 9.44 -5.30 1.09
C ASP A 14 10.73 -6.12 1.05
N GLU A 15 10.87 -6.97 0.04
CA GLU A 15 12.02 -7.87 -0.11
C GLU A 15 13.36 -7.12 -0.13
N ALA A 16 13.40 -5.93 -0.75
CA ALA A 16 14.60 -5.10 -0.81
C ALA A 16 15.08 -4.61 0.57
N TYR A 17 14.18 -4.57 1.57
CA TYR A 17 14.47 -4.10 2.93
C TYR A 17 14.33 -5.21 3.98
N ARG A 18 14.13 -6.45 3.57
CA ARG A 18 13.94 -7.59 4.48
C ARG A 18 15.16 -7.90 5.33
N GLN A 19 16.35 -7.69 4.82
CA GLN A 19 17.63 -7.86 5.54
C GLN A 19 17.77 -9.25 6.20
N GLY A 20 17.31 -10.31 5.54
CA GLY A 20 17.37 -11.68 6.05
C GLY A 20 16.34 -12.03 7.14
N ARG A 21 15.53 -11.09 7.62
CA ARG A 21 14.46 -11.36 8.59
C ARG A 21 13.37 -12.23 7.96
N SER A 22 12.74 -13.11 8.75
CA SER A 22 11.63 -13.92 8.26
C SER A 22 10.37 -13.08 8.05
N TYR A 23 9.48 -13.52 7.14
CA TYR A 23 8.18 -12.87 6.92
C TYR A 23 7.33 -12.87 8.20
N GLU A 24 7.41 -13.96 8.97
CA GLU A 24 6.73 -14.09 10.25
C GLU A 24 7.21 -13.03 11.26
N THR A 25 8.53 -12.89 11.42
CA THR A 25 9.13 -11.91 12.33
C THR A 25 8.72 -10.48 11.95
N LEU A 26 8.79 -10.13 10.65
CA LEU A 26 8.41 -8.81 10.17
C LEU A 26 6.91 -8.54 10.36
N ALA A 27 6.06 -9.51 10.05
CA ALA A 27 4.62 -9.34 10.22
C ALA A 27 4.24 -9.12 11.69
N LYS A 28 4.82 -9.91 12.61
CA LYS A 28 4.59 -9.75 14.05
C LYS A 28 5.09 -8.39 14.55
N ALA A 29 6.31 -7.98 14.18
CA ALA A 29 6.88 -6.72 14.60
C ALA A 29 6.05 -5.51 14.08
N LEU A 30 5.63 -5.52 12.82
CA LEU A 30 4.78 -4.48 12.27
C LEU A 30 3.41 -4.42 12.97
N CYS A 31 2.77 -5.56 13.21
CA CYS A 31 1.49 -5.61 13.93
C CYS A 31 1.65 -5.08 15.37
N ASN A 32 2.70 -5.49 16.09
CA ASN A 32 3.00 -5.03 17.45
C ASN A 32 3.31 -3.51 17.47
N GLY A 33 4.00 -3.00 16.44
CA GLY A 33 4.29 -1.58 16.24
C GLY A 33 3.07 -0.72 15.87
N GLY A 34 1.90 -1.34 15.70
CA GLY A 34 0.63 -0.65 15.54
C GLY A 34 0.32 -0.22 14.11
N VAL A 35 0.86 -0.88 13.08
CA VAL A 35 0.41 -0.64 11.71
C VAL A 35 -1.03 -1.15 11.52
N ASP A 36 -1.80 -0.45 10.69
CA ASP A 36 -3.18 -0.84 10.35
C ASP A 36 -3.25 -1.66 9.05
N ILE A 37 -2.25 -1.50 8.18
CA ILE A 37 -2.16 -2.16 6.87
C ILE A 37 -0.71 -2.60 6.64
N ILE A 38 -0.53 -3.82 6.13
CA ILE A 38 0.75 -4.34 5.69
C ILE A 38 0.67 -4.73 4.21
N GLN A 39 1.56 -4.18 3.38
CA GLN A 39 1.72 -4.60 1.98
C GLN A 39 2.91 -5.54 1.83
N LEU A 40 2.65 -6.72 1.29
CA LEU A 40 3.69 -7.63 0.82
C LEU A 40 4.14 -7.20 -0.59
N ARG A 41 5.40 -6.80 -0.72
CA ARG A 41 6.01 -6.35 -1.98
C ARG A 41 7.30 -7.11 -2.26
N MET A 42 7.23 -7.99 -3.26
CA MET A 42 8.33 -8.86 -3.68
C MET A 42 8.52 -8.70 -5.20
N LYS A 43 9.11 -7.59 -5.62
CA LYS A 43 9.44 -7.39 -7.04
C LYS A 43 10.40 -8.48 -7.50
N GLU A 44 10.24 -8.96 -8.71
CA GLU A 44 11.05 -10.01 -9.33
C GLU A 44 10.89 -11.42 -8.72
N ALA A 45 10.02 -11.60 -7.72
CA ALA A 45 9.69 -12.92 -7.20
C ALA A 45 8.61 -13.61 -8.05
N SER A 46 8.63 -14.95 -8.07
CA SER A 46 7.55 -15.71 -8.70
C SER A 46 6.25 -15.62 -7.89
N SER A 47 5.10 -15.71 -8.56
CA SER A 47 3.78 -15.75 -7.90
C SER A 47 3.69 -16.85 -6.85
N GLU A 48 4.38 -17.99 -7.04
CA GLU A 48 4.45 -19.08 -6.06
C GLU A 48 5.18 -18.63 -4.78
N SER A 49 6.30 -17.90 -4.91
CA SER A 49 7.06 -17.38 -3.77
C SER A 49 6.26 -16.32 -3.01
N ILE A 50 5.57 -15.43 -3.73
CA ILE A 50 4.69 -14.40 -3.14
C ILE A 50 3.54 -15.07 -2.40
N LEU A 51 2.91 -16.10 -2.98
CA LEU A 51 1.84 -16.85 -2.33
C LEU A 51 2.31 -17.52 -1.04
N LYS A 52 3.49 -18.19 -1.04
CA LYS A 52 4.07 -18.80 0.16
C LYS A 52 4.29 -17.76 1.27
N ALA A 53 4.83 -16.60 0.93
CA ALA A 53 5.03 -15.51 1.89
C ALA A 53 3.67 -14.96 2.41
N ALA A 54 2.70 -14.76 1.52
CA ALA A 54 1.37 -14.27 1.89
C ALA A 54 0.65 -15.22 2.85
N LEU A 55 0.75 -16.54 2.64
CA LEU A 55 0.16 -17.56 3.51
C LEU A 55 0.81 -17.61 4.93
N ILE A 56 2.06 -17.17 5.07
CA ILE A 56 2.72 -17.00 6.39
C ILE A 56 2.21 -15.74 7.08
N ILE A 57 2.04 -14.64 6.33
CA ILE A 57 1.69 -13.31 6.86
C ILE A 57 0.19 -13.22 7.21
N GLN A 58 -0.67 -13.78 6.39
CA GLN A 58 -2.12 -13.63 6.48
C GLN A 58 -2.70 -14.03 7.86
N PRO A 59 -2.38 -15.17 8.48
CA PRO A 59 -2.92 -15.51 9.78
C PRO A 59 -2.47 -14.54 10.89
N ILE A 60 -1.29 -13.97 10.78
CA ILE A 60 -0.74 -13.00 11.75
C ILE A 60 -1.50 -11.66 11.63
N THR A 61 -1.65 -11.15 10.42
CA THR A 61 -2.38 -9.91 10.18
C THR A 61 -3.86 -10.05 10.53
N SER A 62 -4.48 -11.18 10.18
CA SER A 62 -5.87 -11.45 10.52
C SER A 62 -6.11 -11.49 12.03
N ALA A 63 -5.25 -12.17 12.79
CA ALA A 63 -5.32 -12.23 14.25
C ALA A 63 -5.13 -10.85 14.91
N ALA A 64 -4.31 -9.99 14.32
CA ALA A 64 -4.07 -8.63 14.79
C ALA A 64 -5.12 -7.60 14.31
N GLY A 65 -6.05 -7.99 13.43
CA GLY A 65 -7.01 -7.08 12.82
C GLY A 65 -6.39 -6.10 11.80
N VAL A 66 -5.21 -6.43 11.27
CA VAL A 66 -4.44 -5.65 10.29
C VAL A 66 -4.80 -6.10 8.87
N HIS A 67 -4.97 -5.17 7.94
CA HIS A 67 -5.22 -5.51 6.53
C HIS A 67 -3.96 -6.01 5.85
N LEU A 68 -4.10 -7.07 5.03
CA LEU A 68 -3.04 -7.53 4.13
C LEU A 68 -3.29 -7.03 2.72
N VAL A 69 -2.26 -6.50 2.08
CA VAL A 69 -2.26 -6.05 0.69
C VAL A 69 -1.19 -6.80 -0.09
N ILE A 70 -1.53 -7.29 -1.26
CA ILE A 70 -0.60 -7.92 -2.20
C ILE A 70 -0.26 -6.91 -3.31
N ASN A 71 1.02 -6.68 -3.54
CA ASN A 71 1.47 -5.78 -4.58
C ASN A 71 1.50 -6.47 -5.95
N ASP A 72 0.85 -5.90 -6.96
CA ASP A 72 0.82 -6.25 -8.38
C ASP A 72 0.22 -7.64 -8.73
N GLU A 73 0.34 -8.64 -7.89
CA GLU A 73 0.01 -10.04 -8.18
C GLU A 73 -1.48 -10.38 -7.94
N LEU A 74 -2.31 -10.10 -8.96
CA LEU A 74 -3.75 -10.39 -8.94
C LEU A 74 -4.06 -11.86 -8.61
N GLY A 75 -3.32 -12.80 -9.24
CA GLY A 75 -3.51 -14.24 -9.05
C GLY A 75 -3.18 -14.72 -7.63
N VAL A 76 -2.37 -13.97 -6.88
CA VAL A 76 -2.09 -14.21 -5.46
C VAL A 76 -3.15 -13.54 -4.59
N ALA A 77 -3.43 -12.26 -4.83
CA ALA A 77 -4.40 -11.50 -4.05
C ALA A 77 -5.76 -12.19 -4.00
N SER A 78 -6.26 -12.72 -5.12
CA SER A 78 -7.53 -13.42 -5.22
C SER A 78 -7.61 -14.75 -4.45
N ARG A 79 -6.46 -15.29 -4.02
CA ARG A 79 -6.36 -16.56 -3.26
C ARG A 79 -6.18 -16.36 -1.76
N ILE A 80 -5.96 -15.13 -1.31
CA ILE A 80 -5.74 -14.79 0.09
C ILE A 80 -7.03 -14.16 0.64
N PRO A 81 -7.68 -14.78 1.65
CA PRO A 81 -8.91 -14.25 2.23
C PRO A 81 -8.72 -12.82 2.72
N ASP A 82 -9.66 -11.94 2.38
CA ASP A 82 -9.72 -10.53 2.78
C ASP A 82 -8.54 -9.66 2.35
N ALA A 83 -7.64 -10.15 1.48
CA ALA A 83 -6.54 -9.35 0.98
C ALA A 83 -7.01 -8.29 -0.03
N PHE A 84 -6.26 -7.19 -0.08
CA PHE A 84 -6.37 -6.19 -1.15
C PHE A 84 -5.33 -6.47 -2.23
N LEU A 85 -5.63 -6.06 -3.46
CA LEU A 85 -4.63 -5.85 -4.50
C LEU A 85 -4.19 -4.38 -4.48
N HIS A 86 -2.91 -4.11 -4.67
CA HIS A 86 -2.41 -2.76 -4.94
C HIS A 86 -1.60 -2.74 -6.22
N GLN A 87 -1.90 -1.80 -7.13
CA GLN A 87 -1.22 -1.64 -8.41
C GLN A 87 -0.88 -0.17 -8.68
N GLY A 88 0.09 0.07 -9.59
CA GLY A 88 0.23 1.34 -10.27
C GLY A 88 -1.01 1.64 -11.11
N GLN A 89 -1.49 2.89 -11.13
CA GLN A 89 -2.63 3.22 -11.98
C GLN A 89 -2.29 3.05 -13.47
N GLU A 90 -1.04 3.28 -13.86
CA GLU A 90 -0.56 3.02 -15.21
C GLU A 90 -0.74 1.52 -15.54
N ASP A 91 -0.18 0.63 -14.71
CA ASP A 91 -0.25 -0.82 -14.92
C ASP A 91 -1.69 -1.32 -15.01
N PHE A 92 -2.58 -0.79 -14.16
CA PHE A 92 -3.99 -1.13 -14.14
C PHE A 92 -4.69 -0.75 -15.45
N PHE A 93 -4.51 0.49 -15.93
CA PHE A 93 -5.20 0.98 -17.13
C PHE A 93 -4.55 0.47 -18.43
N ASP A 94 -3.23 0.31 -18.45
CA ASP A 94 -2.49 -0.23 -19.62
C ASP A 94 -2.78 -1.71 -19.84
N ALA A 95 -3.12 -2.46 -18.77
CA ALA A 95 -3.67 -3.81 -18.89
C ALA A 95 -5.09 -3.86 -19.46
N GLY A 96 -5.71 -2.72 -19.78
CA GLY A 96 -7.03 -2.60 -20.39
C GLY A 96 -8.20 -2.56 -19.39
N HIS A 97 -7.93 -2.57 -18.09
CA HIS A 97 -8.98 -2.47 -17.08
C HIS A 97 -9.56 -1.05 -17.03
N LYS A 98 -10.89 -0.95 -16.91
CA LYS A 98 -11.60 0.33 -16.81
C LYS A 98 -12.12 0.59 -15.40
N ASN A 99 -12.40 -0.48 -14.68
CA ASN A 99 -12.94 -0.42 -13.32
C ASN A 99 -12.59 -1.70 -12.54
N VAL A 100 -12.79 -1.68 -11.23
CA VAL A 100 -12.47 -2.81 -10.35
C VAL A 100 -13.22 -4.10 -10.72
N ARG A 101 -14.40 -4.01 -11.33
CA ARG A 101 -15.17 -5.18 -11.74
C ARG A 101 -14.48 -5.98 -12.85
N ASP A 102 -13.66 -5.32 -13.67
CA ASP A 102 -12.87 -6.00 -14.71
C ASP A 102 -11.87 -6.97 -14.06
N LEU A 103 -11.26 -6.59 -12.93
CA LEU A 103 -10.40 -7.47 -12.13
C LEU A 103 -11.20 -8.59 -11.46
N GLN A 104 -12.34 -8.27 -10.86
CA GLN A 104 -13.20 -9.25 -10.19
C GLN A 104 -13.69 -10.32 -11.19
N ALA A 105 -13.98 -9.93 -12.43
CA ALA A 105 -14.33 -10.87 -13.49
C ALA A 105 -13.18 -11.85 -13.83
N CYS A 106 -11.91 -11.41 -13.69
CA CYS A 106 -10.73 -12.26 -13.89
C CYS A 106 -10.47 -13.22 -12.71
N THR A 107 -11.15 -13.07 -11.59
CA THR A 107 -10.87 -13.80 -10.33
C THR A 107 -12.07 -14.65 -9.84
N ALA A 108 -12.88 -15.16 -10.77
CA ALA A 108 -14.05 -15.99 -10.48
C ALA A 108 -15.05 -15.35 -9.48
N GLY A 109 -15.17 -14.01 -9.52
CA GLY A 109 -16.13 -13.26 -8.71
C GLY A 109 -15.69 -13.03 -7.26
N SER A 110 -14.40 -13.08 -6.96
CA SER A 110 -13.90 -12.69 -5.63
C SER A 110 -14.23 -11.22 -5.33
N ASP A 111 -14.59 -10.91 -4.09
CA ASP A 111 -14.76 -9.52 -3.58
C ASP A 111 -13.39 -8.83 -3.41
N LEU A 112 -12.59 -8.85 -4.51
CA LEU A 112 -11.27 -8.25 -4.50
C LEU A 112 -11.37 -6.74 -4.33
N ARG A 113 -10.65 -6.21 -3.37
CA ARG A 113 -10.54 -4.78 -3.08
C ARG A 113 -9.26 -4.22 -3.69
N LEU A 114 -9.31 -3.00 -4.22
CA LEU A 114 -8.26 -2.42 -5.04
C LEU A 114 -7.73 -1.11 -4.45
N GLY A 115 -6.41 -1.02 -4.28
CA GLY A 115 -5.68 0.21 -4.08
C GLY A 115 -4.90 0.60 -5.34
N LEU A 116 -4.89 1.89 -5.69
CA LEU A 116 -4.13 2.39 -6.83
C LEU A 116 -3.15 3.51 -6.42
N SER A 117 -1.90 3.39 -6.90
CA SER A 117 -0.92 4.48 -6.78
C SER A 117 -1.22 5.58 -7.78
N THR A 118 -1.10 6.84 -7.36
CA THR A 118 -1.34 8.02 -8.20
C THR A 118 -0.27 9.08 -7.97
N HIS A 119 0.05 9.83 -9.05
CA HIS A 119 1.12 10.82 -9.07
C HIS A 119 0.63 12.23 -9.46
N ALA A 120 -0.66 12.36 -9.79
CA ALA A 120 -1.28 13.61 -10.19
C ALA A 120 -2.79 13.63 -9.89
N PRO A 121 -3.41 14.83 -9.76
CA PRO A 121 -4.85 14.97 -9.54
C PRO A 121 -5.74 14.23 -10.55
N GLU A 122 -5.38 14.24 -11.82
CA GLU A 122 -6.13 13.56 -12.89
C GLU A 122 -6.11 12.04 -12.69
N GLN A 123 -4.96 11.49 -12.30
CA GLN A 123 -4.81 10.07 -12.00
C GLN A 123 -5.65 9.67 -10.79
N ALA A 124 -5.68 10.52 -9.74
CA ALA A 124 -6.54 10.29 -8.57
C ALA A 124 -8.02 10.23 -8.96
N ARG A 125 -8.50 11.20 -9.76
CA ARG A 125 -9.89 11.21 -10.24
C ARG A 125 -10.22 9.96 -11.04
N LYS A 126 -9.30 9.55 -11.95
CA LYS A 126 -9.46 8.35 -12.78
C LYS A 126 -9.51 7.09 -11.92
N ALA A 127 -8.62 6.94 -10.93
CA ALA A 127 -8.59 5.82 -10.00
C ALA A 127 -9.87 5.72 -9.15
N ILE A 128 -10.38 6.86 -8.64
CA ILE A 128 -11.63 6.91 -7.88
C ILE A 128 -12.82 6.52 -8.77
N THR A 129 -12.88 7.03 -10.01
CA THR A 129 -13.94 6.68 -10.96
C THR A 129 -13.91 5.19 -11.33
N ALA A 130 -12.72 4.58 -11.38
CA ALA A 130 -12.56 3.15 -11.61
C ALA A 130 -13.01 2.28 -10.41
N GLY A 131 -13.33 2.89 -9.26
CA GLY A 131 -13.82 2.20 -8.08
C GLY A 131 -12.72 1.70 -7.14
N ALA A 132 -11.55 2.35 -7.13
CA ALA A 132 -10.51 2.03 -6.16
C ALA A 132 -11.02 2.26 -4.72
N ASP A 133 -10.80 1.28 -3.83
CA ASP A 133 -11.18 1.34 -2.42
C ASP A 133 -10.34 2.35 -1.64
N TYR A 134 -9.10 2.55 -2.09
CA TYR A 134 -8.21 3.62 -1.62
C TYR A 134 -7.20 3.99 -2.69
N ILE A 135 -6.59 5.16 -2.56
CA ILE A 135 -5.48 5.58 -3.40
C ILE A 135 -4.23 5.88 -2.57
N ALA A 136 -3.05 5.63 -3.17
CA ALA A 136 -1.78 6.09 -2.63
C ALA A 136 -1.29 7.30 -3.43
N ILE A 137 -0.83 8.32 -2.73
CA ILE A 137 -0.36 9.60 -3.27
C ILE A 137 1.14 9.70 -3.04
N GLY A 138 1.92 9.74 -4.11
CA GLY A 138 3.37 9.85 -3.97
C GLY A 138 4.16 9.58 -5.25
N PRO A 139 5.49 9.59 -5.14
CA PRO A 139 6.24 9.86 -3.90
C PRO A 139 6.19 11.34 -3.51
N VAL A 140 5.91 11.64 -2.23
CA VAL A 140 5.86 13.03 -1.74
C VAL A 140 7.25 13.66 -1.76
N PHE A 141 8.24 12.90 -1.28
CA PHE A 141 9.66 13.26 -1.31
C PHE A 141 10.45 12.24 -2.13
N ALA A 142 11.66 12.59 -2.51
CA ALA A 142 12.59 11.64 -3.14
C ALA A 142 12.79 10.40 -2.25
N THR A 143 12.82 9.22 -2.87
CA THR A 143 12.88 7.95 -2.12
C THR A 143 13.75 6.92 -2.82
N PRO A 144 14.59 6.19 -2.09
CA PRO A 144 15.40 5.12 -2.66
C PRO A 144 14.55 3.92 -3.15
N THR A 145 13.32 3.78 -2.66
CA THR A 145 12.41 2.69 -3.07
C THR A 145 11.93 2.81 -4.53
N LYS A 146 11.85 4.05 -5.05
CA LYS A 146 11.56 4.36 -6.46
C LYS A 146 12.45 5.55 -6.91
N PRO A 147 13.74 5.33 -7.17
CA PRO A 147 14.71 6.43 -7.38
C PRO A 147 14.45 7.23 -8.66
N THR A 148 13.74 6.65 -9.64
CA THR A 148 13.39 7.31 -10.90
C THR A 148 12.10 8.12 -10.85
N ALA A 149 11.30 8.01 -9.78
CA ALA A 149 10.04 8.71 -9.66
C ALA A 149 10.27 10.17 -9.22
N ASN A 150 9.68 11.11 -9.95
CA ASN A 150 9.69 12.52 -9.57
C ASN A 150 8.77 12.75 -8.35
N PRO A 151 9.23 13.48 -7.31
CA PRO A 151 8.39 13.84 -6.18
C PRO A 151 7.16 14.65 -6.60
N VAL A 152 5.99 14.28 -6.08
CA VAL A 152 4.74 15.01 -6.35
C VAL A 152 4.53 16.20 -5.41
N THR A 153 5.39 16.36 -4.43
CA THR A 153 5.43 17.42 -3.42
C THR A 153 4.19 17.50 -2.50
N LEU A 154 4.27 18.39 -1.51
CA LEU A 154 3.16 18.66 -0.60
C LEU A 154 1.97 19.36 -1.28
N GLU A 155 2.14 19.88 -2.49
CA GLU A 155 1.04 20.49 -3.25
C GLU A 155 -0.03 19.46 -3.60
N TYR A 156 0.38 18.28 -4.06
CA TYR A 156 -0.56 17.21 -4.34
C TYR A 156 -1.25 16.70 -3.08
N VAL A 157 -0.54 16.66 -1.93
CA VAL A 157 -1.13 16.33 -0.63
C VAL A 157 -2.22 17.34 -0.25
N ARG A 158 -1.94 18.67 -0.37
CA ARG A 158 -2.91 19.72 -0.09
C ARG A 158 -4.12 19.66 -1.02
N TRP A 159 -3.88 19.34 -2.29
CA TRP A 159 -4.97 19.15 -3.25
C TRP A 159 -5.84 17.96 -2.84
N ALA A 160 -5.23 16.81 -2.52
CA ALA A 160 -5.95 15.60 -2.13
C ALA A 160 -6.78 15.80 -0.86
N SER A 161 -6.26 16.51 0.12
CA SER A 161 -6.98 16.80 1.37
C SER A 161 -8.29 17.56 1.16
N LYS A 162 -8.42 18.29 0.05
CA LYS A 162 -9.60 19.08 -0.31
C LYS A 162 -10.53 18.38 -1.31
N ASN A 163 -10.02 17.44 -2.10
CA ASN A 163 -10.71 16.93 -3.28
C ASN A 163 -10.96 15.42 -3.27
N VAL A 164 -10.26 14.65 -2.42
CA VAL A 164 -10.37 13.19 -2.41
C VAL A 164 -11.28 12.74 -1.28
N SER A 165 -12.35 12.02 -1.64
CA SER A 165 -13.37 11.52 -0.70
C SER A 165 -13.13 10.08 -0.24
N VAL A 166 -12.42 9.25 -1.04
CA VAL A 166 -12.03 7.90 -0.63
C VAL A 166 -10.85 7.92 0.33
N PRO A 167 -10.60 6.87 1.12
CA PRO A 167 -9.37 6.76 1.89
C PRO A 167 -8.13 6.94 1.01
N TRP A 168 -7.17 7.76 1.45
CA TRP A 168 -5.93 7.96 0.72
C TRP A 168 -4.74 8.04 1.67
N PHE A 169 -3.60 7.59 1.21
CA PHE A 169 -2.37 7.46 1.97
C PHE A 169 -1.23 8.19 1.27
N CYS A 170 -0.47 9.01 1.99
CA CYS A 170 0.77 9.61 1.48
C CYS A 170 1.91 8.60 1.55
N ILE A 171 2.72 8.52 0.50
CA ILE A 171 3.89 7.65 0.43
C ILE A 171 5.07 8.38 -0.20
N GLY A 172 6.28 7.92 0.12
CA GLY A 172 7.53 8.33 -0.52
C GLY A 172 8.35 9.28 0.32
N GLY A 173 9.46 8.77 0.85
CA GLY A 173 10.45 9.52 1.62
C GLY A 173 9.97 10.03 2.99
N ILE A 174 8.80 9.59 3.46
CA ILE A 174 8.25 10.00 4.76
C ILE A 174 9.02 9.32 5.89
N ASN A 175 9.41 10.13 6.88
CA ASN A 175 10.11 9.72 8.10
C ASN A 175 9.76 10.69 9.23
N LEU A 176 10.34 10.51 10.42
CA LEU A 176 10.03 11.34 11.59
C LEU A 176 10.45 12.82 11.42
N ASP A 177 11.46 13.12 10.60
CA ASP A 177 11.96 14.49 10.41
C ASP A 177 11.02 15.34 9.56
N ASN A 178 10.22 14.72 8.66
CA ASN A 178 9.34 15.42 7.73
C ASN A 178 7.84 15.09 7.93
N LEU A 179 7.51 14.25 8.89
CA LEU A 179 6.12 13.83 9.16
C LEU A 179 5.20 15.03 9.44
N ASP A 180 5.65 15.98 10.24
CA ASP A 180 4.85 17.14 10.61
C ASP A 180 4.45 17.99 9.39
N GLU A 181 5.33 18.14 8.40
CA GLU A 181 5.02 18.85 7.15
C GLU A 181 3.92 18.15 6.35
N VAL A 182 3.97 16.81 6.31
CA VAL A 182 2.96 15.98 5.62
C VAL A 182 1.60 16.11 6.32
N LEU A 183 1.57 16.07 7.65
CA LEU A 183 0.36 16.25 8.45
C LEU A 183 -0.22 17.67 8.30
N GLN A 184 0.63 18.71 8.34
CA GLN A 184 0.22 20.10 8.10
C GLN A 184 -0.31 20.34 6.67
N ALA A 185 0.16 19.57 5.69
CA ALA A 185 -0.40 19.58 4.33
C ALA A 185 -1.80 18.95 4.25
N GLY A 186 -2.30 18.33 5.31
CA GLY A 186 -3.64 17.76 5.43
C GLY A 186 -3.71 16.25 5.32
N ALA A 187 -2.57 15.55 5.29
CA ALA A 187 -2.56 14.10 5.35
C ALA A 187 -3.03 13.63 6.73
N ARG A 188 -3.77 12.53 6.74
CA ARG A 188 -4.21 11.83 7.96
C ARG A 188 -3.77 10.37 7.99
N ARG A 189 -3.20 9.91 6.89
CA ARG A 189 -2.77 8.53 6.66
C ARG A 189 -1.46 8.54 5.91
N ILE A 190 -0.53 7.75 6.36
CA ILE A 190 0.81 7.64 5.77
C ILE A 190 1.19 6.20 5.46
N CYS A 191 1.97 6.03 4.38
CA CYS A 191 2.67 4.81 4.04
C CYS A 191 4.16 5.00 4.33
N VAL A 192 4.77 4.09 5.05
CA VAL A 192 6.19 4.14 5.39
C VAL A 192 6.86 2.80 5.08
N VAL A 193 7.98 2.84 4.35
CA VAL A 193 8.75 1.64 3.96
C VAL A 193 10.10 1.65 4.68
N SER A 194 11.08 2.32 4.10
CA SER A 194 12.48 2.26 4.56
C SER A 194 12.70 2.81 5.96
N ALA A 195 11.99 3.85 6.37
CA ALA A 195 12.15 4.44 7.69
C ALA A 195 11.73 3.45 8.81
N ILE A 196 10.73 2.60 8.58
CA ILE A 196 10.35 1.53 9.51
C ILE A 196 11.28 0.32 9.35
N LEU A 197 11.49 -0.18 8.12
CA LEU A 197 12.21 -1.43 7.91
C LEU A 197 13.71 -1.34 8.19
N ASN A 198 14.30 -0.14 8.14
CA ASN A 198 15.69 0.11 8.52
C ASN A 198 15.87 0.54 9.98
N ALA A 199 14.78 0.71 10.74
CA ALA A 199 14.88 1.02 12.16
C ALA A 199 15.55 -0.12 12.93
N ALA A 200 16.31 0.22 13.97
CA ALA A 200 16.92 -0.77 14.85
C ALA A 200 15.86 -1.61 15.60
N ASN A 201 14.70 -1.05 15.83
CA ASN A 201 13.53 -1.73 16.38
C ASN A 201 12.28 -1.28 15.61
N ILE A 202 11.68 -2.24 14.87
CA ILE A 202 10.49 -2.01 14.02
C ILE A 202 9.22 -1.75 14.86
N GLU A 203 9.18 -2.23 16.11
CA GLU A 203 8.02 -2.09 17.00
C GLU A 203 7.94 -0.71 17.69
N LYS A 204 8.99 0.12 17.56
CA LYS A 204 9.09 1.46 18.18
C LYS A 204 9.05 2.57 17.16
#